data_daf99592eecf1776039d8200510e990d
#
_entry.id   daf99592eecf1776039d8200510e990d
#
_cell.length_a   1.000
_cell.length_b   1.000
_cell.length_c   1.000
_cell.angle_alpha   90.00
_cell.angle_beta   90.00
_cell.angle_gamma   90.00
#
_symmetry.space_group_name_H-M   'P 1'
#
loop_
_entity.id
_entity.type
_entity.pdbx_description
1 polymer ?
#
loop_
_entity_poly.entity_id
_entity_poly.type
_entity_poly.pdbx_seq_one_letter_code
_entity_poly.pdbx_strand_id
1 'polypeptide(L)'
;DWKNQVIWVGTGEHNSSRSSYSGTGILKSTDLGKTWINSGLNDSHHIGKIIINPQNANEVIIGSTGHLYSNSKQRGIFKSTDNGASWTNTLFIDDSTGIIDIKVSPDNPNILFASSWKKDRKAWDFVENGNESAIYKSIDFGNSWVRITNEKNGFPSNTSVGRIGLSVFNQNIIYAVVDNQNRRPKKKEVKEELKKEDFKKITKEQLLKIDTSKLNSFLTANNFEKKYDAKSIKDLVSKEEINPSDLYTYLNEANAELFDTPVIGAEVYKSSDGGNSWQKTNQDFINDTYYSYGY
;
A
#
# COMPACT_ATOMS: atom_id res chain seq x y z
N ASP A 1 12.96 0.44 -24.84
CA ASP A 1 12.51 0.57 -26.22
C ASP A 1 13.34 -0.33 -27.13
N TRP A 2 12.81 -1.50 -27.41
CA TRP A 2 13.52 -2.51 -28.22
C TRP A 2 13.73 -2.10 -29.68
N LYS A 3 12.79 -1.33 -30.24
CA LYS A 3 12.86 -0.89 -31.63
C LYS A 3 14.04 0.04 -31.88
N ASN A 4 14.29 0.94 -30.94
CA ASN A 4 15.37 1.92 -31.03
C ASN A 4 16.61 1.54 -30.21
N GLN A 5 16.59 0.36 -29.57
CA GLN A 5 17.67 -0.16 -28.71
C GLN A 5 18.03 0.78 -27.55
N VAL A 6 17.00 1.48 -27.01
CA VAL A 6 17.16 2.41 -25.88
C VAL A 6 16.71 1.75 -24.59
N ILE A 7 17.55 1.86 -23.58
CA ILE A 7 17.24 1.43 -22.22
C ILE A 7 17.18 2.67 -21.32
N TRP A 8 16.13 2.74 -20.50
CA TRP A 8 15.95 3.77 -19.50
C TRP A 8 16.00 3.16 -18.11
N VAL A 9 16.72 3.79 -17.19
CA VAL A 9 16.80 3.39 -15.79
C VAL A 9 16.46 4.58 -14.89
N GLY A 10 15.38 4.46 -14.15
CA GLY A 10 15.07 5.34 -13.03
C GLY A 10 15.82 4.88 -11.79
N THR A 11 16.58 5.76 -11.19
CA THR A 11 17.42 5.43 -10.05
C THR A 11 16.71 5.69 -8.72
N GLY A 12 17.20 5.07 -7.64
CA GLY A 12 16.68 5.18 -6.28
C GLY A 12 15.58 4.15 -5.96
N GLU A 13 15.41 3.88 -4.68
CA GLU A 13 14.41 2.94 -4.17
C GLU A 13 13.12 3.66 -3.78
N HIS A 14 12.01 3.37 -4.44
CA HIS A 14 10.73 4.06 -4.24
C HIS A 14 9.90 3.55 -3.05
N ASN A 15 10.37 2.53 -2.33
CA ASN A 15 9.65 1.93 -1.20
C ASN A 15 9.59 2.81 0.06
N SER A 16 10.44 3.83 0.15
CA SER A 16 10.52 4.74 1.30
C SER A 16 10.87 4.06 2.64
N SER A 17 11.60 2.93 2.59
CA SER A 17 12.24 2.35 3.75
C SER A 17 13.24 3.32 4.37
N ARG A 18 13.55 3.18 5.66
CA ARG A 18 14.58 4.01 6.33
C ARG A 18 15.96 3.87 5.67
N SER A 19 16.23 2.72 5.08
CA SER A 19 17.48 2.37 4.39
C SER A 19 17.40 2.54 2.87
N SER A 20 16.36 3.17 2.34
CA SER A 20 16.24 3.40 0.90
C SER A 20 17.36 4.30 0.40
N TYR A 21 18.07 3.84 -0.61
CA TYR A 21 19.13 4.60 -1.25
C TYR A 21 18.54 5.62 -2.24
N SER A 22 19.01 6.86 -2.16
CA SER A 22 18.69 7.89 -3.15
C SER A 22 19.39 7.62 -4.47
N GLY A 23 18.68 7.87 -5.56
CA GLY A 23 19.22 7.85 -6.91
C GLY A 23 19.71 9.23 -7.35
N THR A 24 20.13 9.30 -8.61
CA THR A 24 20.70 10.49 -9.27
C THR A 24 19.92 10.87 -10.53
N GLY A 25 18.62 10.58 -10.55
CA GLY A 25 17.75 10.89 -11.69
C GLY A 25 17.63 9.75 -12.69
N ILE A 26 17.57 10.08 -13.97
CA ILE A 26 17.38 9.14 -15.08
C ILE A 26 18.69 8.85 -15.77
N LEU A 27 18.97 7.56 -15.97
CA LEU A 27 20.05 7.10 -16.83
C LEU A 27 19.46 6.57 -18.15
N LYS A 28 20.13 6.82 -19.24
CA LYS A 28 19.77 6.37 -20.58
C LYS A 28 20.95 5.71 -21.27
N SER A 29 20.69 4.60 -21.92
CA SER A 29 21.63 3.95 -22.85
C SER A 29 21.01 3.87 -24.24
N THR A 30 21.79 4.10 -25.27
CA THR A 30 21.39 3.99 -26.69
C THR A 30 22.19 2.90 -27.42
N ASP A 31 22.89 2.03 -26.68
CA ASP A 31 23.77 0.98 -27.19
C ASP A 31 23.58 -0.35 -26.44
N LEU A 32 22.33 -0.61 -25.99
CA LEU A 32 21.91 -1.79 -25.23
C LEU A 32 22.67 -1.97 -23.89
N GLY A 33 22.96 -0.87 -23.22
CA GLY A 33 23.53 -0.87 -21.88
C GLY A 33 25.06 -0.89 -21.82
N LYS A 34 25.76 -0.72 -22.95
CA LYS A 34 27.21 -0.64 -22.97
C LYS A 34 27.72 0.66 -22.38
N THR A 35 27.04 1.76 -22.71
CA THR A 35 27.33 3.08 -22.14
C THR A 35 26.05 3.75 -21.61
N TRP A 36 26.22 4.62 -20.64
CA TRP A 36 25.11 5.30 -19.97
C TRP A 36 25.38 6.79 -19.87
N ILE A 37 24.34 7.58 -20.12
CA ILE A 37 24.35 9.03 -19.92
C ILE A 37 23.31 9.39 -18.87
N ASN A 38 23.57 10.41 -18.08
CA ASN A 38 22.58 11.02 -17.21
C ASN A 38 21.62 11.86 -18.09
N SER A 39 20.32 11.58 -18.01
CA SER A 39 19.26 12.23 -18.79
C SER A 39 18.43 13.19 -17.94
N GLY A 40 18.99 13.71 -16.83
CA GLY A 40 18.37 14.72 -16.01
C GLY A 40 17.62 14.22 -14.77
N LEU A 41 16.87 15.14 -14.15
CA LEU A 41 16.10 14.92 -12.92
C LEU A 41 16.96 14.45 -11.74
N ASN A 42 18.17 14.99 -11.61
CA ASN A 42 19.18 14.54 -10.65
C ASN A 42 18.72 14.64 -9.19
N ASP A 43 17.84 15.59 -8.88
CA ASP A 43 17.31 15.83 -7.55
C ASP A 43 15.98 15.12 -7.29
N SER A 44 15.55 14.21 -8.20
CA SER A 44 14.32 13.43 -7.99
C SER A 44 14.46 12.35 -6.92
N HIS A 45 15.66 11.89 -6.65
CA HIS A 45 16.11 10.86 -5.73
C HIS A 45 15.46 9.47 -5.97
N HIS A 46 14.15 9.39 -6.19
CA HIS A 46 13.45 8.11 -6.29
C HIS A 46 12.46 8.13 -7.44
N ILE A 47 12.78 7.39 -8.50
CA ILE A 47 11.94 7.22 -9.68
C ILE A 47 11.31 5.84 -9.66
N GLY A 48 9.99 5.79 -9.49
CA GLY A 48 9.24 4.53 -9.36
C GLY A 48 8.74 3.94 -10.67
N LYS A 49 8.51 4.78 -11.68
CA LYS A 49 7.93 4.35 -12.95
C LYS A 49 8.50 5.12 -14.13
N ILE A 50 8.64 4.39 -15.25
CA ILE A 50 8.98 4.94 -16.56
C ILE A 50 8.02 4.36 -17.58
N ILE A 51 7.42 5.21 -18.39
CA ILE A 51 6.53 4.85 -19.51
C ILE A 51 7.08 5.47 -20.78
N ILE A 52 7.32 4.65 -21.79
CA ILE A 52 7.70 5.10 -23.13
C ILE A 52 6.44 5.04 -24.00
N ASN A 53 6.17 6.09 -24.78
CA ASN A 53 5.06 6.08 -25.69
C ASN A 53 5.30 5.04 -26.82
N PRO A 54 4.45 4.00 -26.93
CA PRO A 54 4.65 2.97 -27.96
C PRO A 54 4.46 3.49 -29.38
N GLN A 55 3.80 4.65 -29.56
CA GLN A 55 3.56 5.30 -30.85
C GLN A 55 4.64 6.35 -31.18
N ASN A 56 5.29 6.91 -30.15
CA ASN A 56 6.31 7.94 -30.32
C ASN A 56 7.39 7.81 -29.25
N ALA A 57 8.49 7.14 -29.54
CA ALA A 57 9.57 6.87 -28.58
C ALA A 57 10.29 8.14 -28.05
N ASN A 58 10.06 9.31 -28.68
CA ASN A 58 10.56 10.59 -28.13
C ASN A 58 9.78 11.03 -26.89
N GLU A 59 8.58 10.51 -26.69
CA GLU A 59 7.77 10.83 -25.52
C GLU A 59 7.99 9.79 -24.43
N VAL A 60 8.48 10.26 -23.29
CA VAL A 60 8.75 9.46 -22.10
C VAL A 60 8.11 10.14 -20.90
N ILE A 61 7.45 9.35 -20.06
CA ILE A 61 6.85 9.80 -18.81
C ILE A 61 7.51 9.07 -17.66
N ILE A 62 7.76 9.78 -16.57
CA ILE A 62 8.25 9.22 -15.33
C ILE A 62 7.42 9.67 -14.14
N GLY A 63 7.31 8.76 -13.15
CA GLY A 63 6.76 9.05 -11.82
C GLY A 63 7.88 9.16 -10.80
N SER A 64 7.98 10.33 -10.16
CA SER A 64 8.93 10.59 -9.08
C SER A 64 8.24 10.64 -7.73
N THR A 65 8.78 9.89 -6.76
CA THR A 65 8.35 9.99 -5.36
C THR A 65 9.12 11.06 -4.57
N GLY A 66 10.18 11.63 -5.15
CA GLY A 66 10.99 12.70 -4.56
C GLY A 66 11.86 12.25 -3.39
N HIS A 67 12.33 13.19 -2.61
CA HIS A 67 13.22 12.93 -1.47
C HIS A 67 12.58 12.05 -0.40
N LEU A 68 13.40 11.26 0.31
CA LEU A 68 12.94 10.42 1.41
C LEU A 68 12.64 11.25 2.67
N TYR A 69 13.61 12.08 3.10
CA TYR A 69 13.59 12.76 4.40
C TYR A 69 13.28 14.26 4.34
N SER A 70 13.00 14.79 3.17
CA SER A 70 12.69 16.22 2.99
C SER A 70 11.63 16.44 1.92
N ASN A 71 11.02 17.60 1.94
CA ASN A 71 10.16 18.06 0.88
C ASN A 71 10.97 18.26 -0.41
N SER A 72 10.33 18.09 -1.57
CA SER A 72 10.98 18.25 -2.86
C SER A 72 10.00 18.72 -3.93
N LYS A 73 10.43 19.68 -4.73
CA LYS A 73 9.70 20.09 -5.94
C LYS A 73 9.89 19.14 -7.12
N GLN A 74 10.78 18.16 -6.97
CA GLN A 74 11.01 17.08 -7.96
C GLN A 74 10.10 15.87 -7.72
N ARG A 75 8.94 16.09 -7.11
CA ARG A 75 7.86 15.11 -6.97
C ARG A 75 6.85 15.28 -8.10
N GLY A 76 6.16 14.20 -8.46
CA GLY A 76 5.10 14.26 -9.46
C GLY A 76 5.40 13.49 -10.73
N ILE A 77 4.77 13.91 -11.82
CA ILE A 77 4.97 13.32 -13.15
C ILE A 77 5.76 14.28 -14.02
N PHE A 78 6.82 13.76 -14.60
CA PHE A 78 7.62 14.48 -15.58
C PHE A 78 7.48 13.84 -16.94
N LYS A 79 7.31 14.66 -17.96
CA LYS A 79 7.23 14.25 -19.36
C LYS A 79 8.37 14.86 -20.17
N SER A 80 9.00 14.05 -20.97
CA SER A 80 9.86 14.47 -22.07
C SER A 80 9.16 14.25 -23.40
N THR A 81 9.38 15.13 -24.36
CA THR A 81 8.95 15.01 -25.76
C THR A 81 10.13 14.99 -26.73
N ASP A 82 11.33 15.01 -26.22
CA ASP A 82 12.60 15.12 -26.93
C ASP A 82 13.57 13.98 -26.57
N ASN A 83 13.01 12.79 -26.26
CA ASN A 83 13.77 11.59 -25.93
C ASN A 83 14.71 11.80 -24.72
N GLY A 84 14.21 12.56 -23.72
CA GLY A 84 14.89 12.78 -22.43
C GLY A 84 15.92 13.89 -22.43
N ALA A 85 15.99 14.74 -23.45
CA ALA A 85 16.88 15.91 -23.44
C ALA A 85 16.36 17.00 -22.49
N SER A 86 15.04 17.11 -22.36
CA SER A 86 14.40 18.01 -21.39
C SER A 86 13.17 17.35 -20.74
N TRP A 87 12.78 17.86 -19.56
CA TRP A 87 11.66 17.35 -18.78
C TRP A 87 10.76 18.48 -18.30
N THR A 88 9.45 18.29 -18.48
CA THR A 88 8.40 19.18 -17.98
C THR A 88 7.61 18.47 -16.89
N ASN A 89 7.40 19.12 -15.74
CA ASN A 89 6.50 18.58 -14.72
C ASN A 89 5.05 18.79 -15.17
N THR A 90 4.33 17.71 -15.47
CA THR A 90 2.95 17.75 -15.96
C THR A 90 1.92 17.47 -14.87
N LEU A 91 2.35 16.95 -13.71
CA LEU A 91 1.52 16.80 -12.52
C LEU A 91 2.36 17.01 -11.26
N PHE A 92 2.19 18.16 -10.65
CA PHE A 92 2.72 18.48 -9.32
C PHE A 92 1.55 18.67 -8.36
N ILE A 93 1.51 17.92 -7.26
CA ILE A 93 0.45 17.99 -6.25
C ILE A 93 0.89 18.91 -5.12
N ASP A 94 1.92 18.49 -4.40
CA ASP A 94 2.63 19.28 -3.39
C ASP A 94 4.06 18.73 -3.21
N ASP A 95 4.85 19.38 -2.35
CA ASP A 95 6.26 19.03 -2.11
C ASP A 95 6.48 17.78 -1.22
N SER A 96 5.41 17.20 -0.72
CA SER A 96 5.42 15.96 0.10
C SER A 96 4.65 14.81 -0.53
N THR A 97 4.02 15.01 -1.71
CA THR A 97 3.25 13.97 -2.42
C THR A 97 3.90 13.62 -3.75
N GLY A 98 4.33 12.38 -3.89
CA GLY A 98 4.95 11.87 -5.12
C GLY A 98 4.05 10.91 -5.90
N ILE A 99 4.54 10.43 -7.05
CA ILE A 99 3.84 9.44 -7.87
C ILE A 99 4.49 8.08 -7.68
N ILE A 100 3.69 7.11 -7.26
CA ILE A 100 4.17 5.77 -6.92
C ILE A 100 3.90 4.73 -8.00
N ASP A 101 2.82 4.86 -8.76
CA ASP A 101 2.51 3.97 -9.87
C ASP A 101 1.94 4.72 -11.06
N ILE A 102 2.24 4.24 -12.29
CA ILE A 102 1.67 4.72 -13.55
C ILE A 102 1.38 3.50 -14.42
N LYS A 103 0.19 3.44 -14.99
CA LYS A 103 -0.23 2.41 -15.94
C LYS A 103 -0.78 3.03 -17.22
N VAL A 104 -0.42 2.44 -18.33
CA VAL A 104 -0.98 2.77 -19.65
C VAL A 104 -2.16 1.84 -19.90
N SER A 105 -3.22 2.35 -20.51
CA SER A 105 -4.31 1.52 -20.99
C SER A 105 -3.86 0.70 -22.20
N PRO A 106 -3.97 -0.65 -22.17
CA PRO A 106 -3.51 -1.49 -23.28
C PRO A 106 -4.24 -1.25 -24.61
N ASP A 107 -5.50 -0.82 -24.54
CA ASP A 107 -6.35 -0.55 -25.70
C ASP A 107 -6.22 0.88 -26.23
N ASN A 108 -5.70 1.81 -25.46
CA ASN A 108 -5.46 3.19 -25.88
C ASN A 108 -4.24 3.80 -25.17
N PRO A 109 -3.08 3.88 -25.83
CA PRO A 109 -1.85 4.40 -25.22
C PRO A 109 -1.93 5.85 -24.75
N ASN A 110 -2.87 6.66 -25.26
CA ASN A 110 -3.05 8.04 -24.80
C ASN A 110 -3.70 8.11 -23.41
N ILE A 111 -4.31 7.02 -22.94
CA ILE A 111 -4.97 6.96 -21.66
C ILE A 111 -4.01 6.35 -20.62
N LEU A 112 -3.69 7.14 -19.60
CA LEU A 112 -2.88 6.72 -18.49
C LEU A 112 -3.60 6.93 -17.16
N PHE A 113 -3.25 6.08 -16.20
CA PHE A 113 -3.67 6.20 -14.82
C PHE A 113 -2.43 6.27 -13.94
N ALA A 114 -2.42 7.21 -13.01
CA ALA A 114 -1.32 7.39 -12.07
C ALA A 114 -1.85 7.45 -10.65
N SER A 115 -1.12 6.87 -9.70
CA SER A 115 -1.44 7.00 -8.29
C SER A 115 -0.41 7.85 -7.58
N SER A 116 -0.88 8.82 -6.80
CA SER A 116 -0.07 9.61 -5.90
C SER A 116 0.00 8.98 -4.52
N TRP A 117 1.04 9.33 -3.78
CA TRP A 117 1.26 8.91 -2.42
C TRP A 117 1.80 10.06 -1.58
N LYS A 118 1.00 10.48 -0.60
CA LYS A 118 1.42 11.42 0.44
C LYS A 118 2.38 10.71 1.37
N LYS A 119 3.60 11.25 1.49
CA LYS A 119 4.58 10.70 2.43
C LYS A 119 5.49 11.78 2.99
N ASP A 120 5.70 11.75 4.29
CA ASP A 120 6.71 12.52 4.98
C ASP A 120 7.42 11.63 5.99
N ARG A 121 8.68 11.33 5.73
CA ARG A 121 9.47 10.47 6.61
C ARG A 121 10.47 11.30 7.39
N LYS A 122 10.48 11.06 8.69
CA LYS A 122 11.51 11.52 9.61
C LYS A 122 12.26 10.32 10.19
N ALA A 123 13.37 10.54 10.86
CA ALA A 123 14.09 9.45 11.53
C ALA A 123 13.22 8.77 12.62
N TRP A 124 12.31 9.50 13.22
CA TRP A 124 11.45 9.09 14.34
C TRP A 124 9.98 8.95 13.98
N ASP A 125 9.54 9.36 12.78
CA ASP A 125 8.13 9.36 12.38
C ASP A 125 7.97 9.06 10.88
N PHE A 126 6.81 8.53 10.50
CA PHE A 126 6.47 8.30 9.10
C PHE A 126 4.98 8.54 8.86
N VAL A 127 4.68 9.66 8.23
CA VAL A 127 3.36 9.92 7.66
C VAL A 127 3.32 9.31 6.26
N GLU A 128 2.42 8.37 6.03
CA GLU A 128 2.32 7.59 4.78
C GLU A 128 0.92 7.63 4.16
N ASN A 129 0.11 8.59 4.57
CA ASN A 129 -1.29 8.74 4.18
C ASN A 129 -1.70 10.21 4.15
N GLY A 130 -2.71 10.51 3.36
CA GLY A 130 -3.25 11.86 3.26
C GLY A 130 -4.29 12.00 2.14
N ASN A 131 -4.99 13.11 2.13
CA ASN A 131 -5.98 13.46 1.09
C ASN A 131 -5.38 13.56 -0.30
N GLU A 132 -4.09 13.80 -0.40
CA GLU A 132 -3.33 13.93 -1.63
C GLU A 132 -2.98 12.57 -2.26
N SER A 133 -3.13 11.47 -1.51
CA SER A 133 -3.08 10.11 -2.06
C SER A 133 -4.35 9.84 -2.87
N ALA A 134 -4.20 9.74 -4.19
CA ALA A 134 -5.33 9.73 -5.12
C ALA A 134 -4.97 9.03 -6.43
N ILE A 135 -5.98 8.81 -7.30
CA ILE A 135 -5.76 8.34 -8.65
C ILE A 135 -6.06 9.49 -9.63
N TYR A 136 -5.18 9.64 -10.58
CA TYR A 136 -5.26 10.62 -11.66
C TYR A 136 -5.37 9.90 -13.01
N LYS A 137 -6.08 10.51 -13.94
CA LYS A 137 -6.24 10.04 -15.31
C LYS A 137 -5.74 11.10 -16.28
N SER A 138 -5.02 10.68 -17.30
CA SER A 138 -4.70 11.45 -18.50
C SER A 138 -5.38 10.80 -19.69
N ILE A 139 -5.75 11.61 -20.71
CA ILE A 139 -6.30 11.16 -22.00
C ILE A 139 -5.45 11.65 -23.18
N ASP A 140 -4.31 12.28 -22.89
CA ASP A 140 -3.44 12.97 -23.86
C ASP A 140 -1.95 12.58 -23.67
N PHE A 141 -1.72 11.31 -23.29
CA PHE A 141 -0.41 10.78 -22.96
C PHE A 141 0.36 11.67 -21.97
N GLY A 142 -0.31 12.02 -20.86
CA GLY A 142 0.31 12.70 -19.73
C GLY A 142 0.64 14.17 -19.92
N ASN A 143 0.06 14.87 -20.91
CA ASN A 143 0.16 16.32 -21.01
C ASN A 143 -0.69 17.01 -19.95
N SER A 144 -1.86 16.43 -19.65
CA SER A 144 -2.75 16.91 -18.58
C SER A 144 -3.29 15.75 -17.75
N TRP A 145 -3.66 16.05 -16.51
CA TRP A 145 -4.13 15.06 -15.54
C TRP A 145 -5.34 15.57 -14.77
N VAL A 146 -6.31 14.68 -14.57
CA VAL A 146 -7.53 14.94 -13.79
C VAL A 146 -7.60 13.93 -12.66
N ARG A 147 -7.79 14.39 -11.43
CA ARG A 147 -8.06 13.52 -10.29
C ARG A 147 -9.43 12.85 -10.48
N ILE A 148 -9.45 11.50 -10.41
CA ILE A 148 -10.65 10.67 -10.62
C ILE A 148 -11.14 9.99 -9.35
N THR A 149 -10.57 10.29 -8.20
CA THR A 149 -11.00 9.76 -6.91
C THR A 149 -11.53 10.86 -6.02
N ASN A 150 -12.71 10.65 -5.43
CA ASN A 150 -13.35 11.53 -4.48
C ASN A 150 -14.39 10.76 -3.66
N GLU A 151 -14.88 11.35 -2.56
CA GLU A 151 -15.83 10.69 -1.65
C GLU A 151 -17.16 10.30 -2.31
N LYS A 152 -17.55 10.99 -3.39
CA LYS A 152 -18.85 10.80 -4.04
C LYS A 152 -18.86 9.65 -5.02
N ASN A 153 -17.71 9.17 -5.46
CA ASN A 153 -17.61 8.13 -6.48
C ASN A 153 -17.26 6.74 -5.93
N GLY A 154 -17.32 6.56 -4.61
CA GLY A 154 -17.13 5.27 -3.97
C GLY A 154 -15.67 4.89 -3.69
N PHE A 155 -14.69 5.75 -4.03
CA PHE A 155 -13.28 5.54 -3.67
C PHE A 155 -12.98 6.22 -2.32
N PRO A 156 -12.19 5.61 -1.42
CA PRO A 156 -11.78 6.30 -0.21
C PRO A 156 -10.96 7.54 -0.56
N SER A 157 -11.34 8.68 -0.02
CA SER A 157 -10.74 9.98 -0.34
C SER A 157 -10.68 10.85 0.90
N ASN A 158 -9.90 10.40 1.89
CA ASN A 158 -9.73 11.07 3.18
C ASN A 158 -8.27 11.02 3.61
N THR A 159 -7.97 11.55 4.78
CA THR A 159 -6.62 11.62 5.35
C THR A 159 -5.99 10.25 5.63
N SER A 160 -6.75 9.17 5.57
CA SER A 160 -6.27 7.81 5.87
C SER A 160 -5.93 7.00 4.63
N VAL A 161 -5.98 7.59 3.44
CA VAL A 161 -5.55 6.93 2.19
C VAL A 161 -4.04 6.94 2.10
N GLY A 162 -3.45 5.75 2.14
CA GLY A 162 -2.02 5.52 2.00
C GLY A 162 -1.62 5.26 0.54
N ARG A 163 -0.73 4.31 0.36
CA ARG A 163 -0.22 3.90 -0.95
C ARG A 163 -1.31 3.24 -1.79
N ILE A 164 -1.29 3.50 -3.09
CA ILE A 164 -2.23 2.92 -4.07
C ILE A 164 -1.44 2.23 -5.18
N GLY A 165 -1.67 0.93 -5.36
CA GLY A 165 -1.18 0.17 -6.51
C GLY A 165 -2.27 0.03 -7.57
N LEU A 166 -1.91 0.09 -8.86
CA LEU A 166 -2.85 0.07 -9.98
C LEU A 166 -2.65 -1.14 -10.88
N SER A 167 -3.76 -1.68 -11.38
CA SER A 167 -3.79 -2.62 -12.49
C SER A 167 -4.87 -2.19 -13.49
N VAL A 168 -4.50 -2.04 -14.75
CA VAL A 168 -5.39 -1.56 -15.81
C VAL A 168 -5.56 -2.67 -16.85
N PHE A 169 -6.78 -3.16 -17.01
CA PHE A 169 -7.13 -4.14 -18.03
C PHE A 169 -7.42 -3.47 -19.37
N ASN A 170 -8.15 -2.35 -19.35
CA ASN A 170 -8.43 -1.46 -20.49
C ASN A 170 -8.82 -0.07 -19.98
N GLN A 171 -9.14 0.86 -20.86
CA GLN A 171 -9.51 2.24 -20.51
C GLN A 171 -10.70 2.37 -19.55
N ASN A 172 -11.53 1.34 -19.41
CA ASN A 172 -12.73 1.33 -18.56
C ASN A 172 -12.54 0.50 -17.28
N ILE A 173 -11.79 -0.61 -17.36
CA ILE A 173 -11.65 -1.55 -16.24
C ILE A 173 -10.31 -1.34 -15.55
N ILE A 174 -10.37 -0.83 -14.32
CA ILE A 174 -9.22 -0.53 -13.47
C ILE A 174 -9.42 -1.19 -12.11
N TYR A 175 -8.37 -1.76 -11.58
CA TYR A 175 -8.29 -2.21 -10.19
C TYR A 175 -7.28 -1.36 -9.43
N ALA A 176 -7.61 -1.05 -8.18
CA ALA A 176 -6.73 -0.36 -7.26
C ALA A 176 -6.65 -1.12 -5.95
N VAL A 177 -5.43 -1.39 -5.49
CA VAL A 177 -5.18 -1.83 -4.11
C VAL A 177 -4.80 -0.62 -3.30
N VAL A 178 -5.52 -0.37 -2.22
CA VAL A 178 -5.38 0.82 -1.37
C VAL A 178 -4.93 0.39 0.02
N ASP A 179 -3.90 1.04 0.54
CA ASP A 179 -3.55 0.97 1.94
C ASP A 179 -4.47 1.92 2.71
N ASN A 180 -5.41 1.37 3.48
CA ASN A 180 -6.38 2.13 4.25
C ASN A 180 -5.95 2.20 5.71
N GLN A 181 -5.48 3.36 6.13
CA GLN A 181 -4.99 3.66 7.47
C GLN A 181 -6.10 4.02 8.48
N ASN A 182 -7.38 3.94 8.09
CA ASN A 182 -8.48 4.07 9.03
C ASN A 182 -8.41 2.96 10.08
N ARG A 183 -8.69 3.30 11.32
CA ARG A 183 -8.79 2.31 12.39
C ARG A 183 -9.94 1.36 12.13
N ARG A 184 -9.71 0.08 12.38
CA ARG A 184 -10.77 -0.93 12.37
C ARG A 184 -11.83 -0.55 13.40
N PRO A 185 -13.13 -0.78 13.11
CA PRO A 185 -14.16 -0.66 14.11
C PRO A 185 -13.80 -1.54 15.32
N LYS A 186 -13.79 -0.97 16.52
CA LYS A 186 -13.65 -1.79 17.72
C LYS A 186 -14.71 -2.88 17.68
N LYS A 187 -14.28 -4.15 17.80
CA LYS A 187 -15.23 -5.24 18.05
C LYS A 187 -16.10 -4.80 19.21
N LYS A 188 -17.45 -4.93 19.09
CA LYS A 188 -18.34 -4.69 20.22
C LYS A 188 -17.77 -5.47 21.39
N GLU A 189 -17.50 -4.80 22.49
CA GLU A 189 -17.12 -5.46 23.73
C GLU A 189 -18.25 -6.43 24.06
N VAL A 190 -18.06 -7.70 23.72
CA VAL A 190 -18.82 -8.75 24.34
C VAL A 190 -18.42 -8.64 25.81
N LYS A 191 -19.38 -8.45 26.71
CA LYS A 191 -19.10 -8.49 28.16
C LYS A 191 -18.44 -9.83 28.41
N GLU A 192 -17.11 -9.82 28.48
CA GLU A 192 -16.36 -11.04 28.75
C GLU A 192 -16.67 -11.47 30.16
N GLU A 193 -17.37 -12.60 30.28
CA GLU A 193 -17.58 -13.24 31.57
C GLU A 193 -16.25 -13.86 32.10
N LEU A 194 -15.24 -14.06 31.22
CA LEU A 194 -13.90 -14.54 31.54
C LEU A 194 -12.90 -13.44 31.16
N LYS A 195 -11.98 -13.15 32.10
CA LYS A 195 -10.88 -12.22 31.89
C LYS A 195 -9.57 -12.97 31.75
N LYS A 196 -8.59 -12.38 31.06
CA LYS A 196 -7.27 -13.01 30.90
C LYS A 196 -6.59 -13.28 32.25
N GLU A 197 -6.81 -12.42 33.23
CA GLU A 197 -6.28 -12.57 34.59
C GLU A 197 -6.79 -13.81 35.31
N ASP A 198 -7.99 -14.31 34.96
CA ASP A 198 -8.57 -15.52 35.54
C ASP A 198 -7.70 -16.75 35.21
N PHE A 199 -7.09 -16.77 34.03
CA PHE A 199 -6.22 -17.87 33.56
C PHE A 199 -4.86 -17.90 34.25
N LYS A 200 -4.42 -16.82 34.90
CA LYS A 200 -3.14 -16.76 35.62
C LYS A 200 -3.07 -17.73 36.78
N LYS A 201 -4.21 -18.02 37.43
CA LYS A 201 -4.28 -18.81 38.67
C LYS A 201 -5.29 -19.95 38.61
N ILE A 202 -5.95 -20.14 37.47
CA ILE A 202 -6.97 -21.18 37.31
C ILE A 202 -6.31 -22.56 37.32
N THR A 203 -6.94 -23.53 38.04
CA THR A 203 -6.48 -24.92 38.03
C THR A 203 -6.97 -25.66 36.81
N LYS A 204 -6.37 -26.83 36.53
CA LYS A 204 -6.81 -27.75 35.47
C LYS A 204 -8.30 -28.10 35.59
N GLU A 205 -8.73 -28.46 36.80
CA GLU A 205 -10.10 -28.85 37.10
C GLU A 205 -11.09 -27.70 36.90
N GLN A 206 -10.68 -26.49 37.25
CA GLN A 206 -11.49 -25.27 37.04
C GLN A 206 -11.63 -24.96 35.56
N LEU A 207 -10.54 -25.01 34.78
CA LEU A 207 -10.60 -24.76 33.34
C LEU A 207 -11.49 -25.77 32.63
N LEU A 208 -11.39 -27.06 32.95
CA LEU A 208 -12.19 -28.10 32.34
C LEU A 208 -13.70 -27.93 32.63
N LYS A 209 -14.08 -27.28 33.74
CA LYS A 209 -15.46 -26.98 34.13
C LYS A 209 -16.03 -25.72 33.48
N ILE A 210 -15.19 -24.86 32.87
CA ILE A 210 -15.69 -23.66 32.17
C ILE A 210 -16.66 -24.08 31.08
N ASP A 211 -17.78 -23.35 30.95
CA ASP A 211 -18.72 -23.55 29.87
C ASP A 211 -18.04 -23.38 28.51
N THR A 212 -18.33 -24.31 27.58
CA THR A 212 -17.68 -24.35 26.26
C THR A 212 -17.98 -23.08 25.43
N SER A 213 -19.20 -22.53 25.53
CA SER A 213 -19.57 -21.31 24.83
C SER A 213 -18.83 -20.11 25.39
N LYS A 214 -18.71 -20.01 26.73
CA LYS A 214 -17.97 -18.94 27.39
C LYS A 214 -16.48 -18.96 27.04
N LEU A 215 -15.88 -20.16 27.05
CA LEU A 215 -14.47 -20.31 26.66
C LEU A 215 -14.26 -19.98 25.18
N ASN A 216 -15.15 -20.42 24.29
CA ASN A 216 -15.08 -20.05 22.86
C ASN A 216 -15.23 -18.53 22.64
N SER A 217 -16.13 -17.88 23.38
CA SER A 217 -16.29 -16.43 23.30
C SER A 217 -15.02 -15.71 23.73
N PHE A 218 -14.38 -16.18 24.82
CA PHE A 218 -13.10 -15.66 25.29
C PHE A 218 -11.98 -15.85 24.26
N LEU A 219 -11.82 -17.06 23.71
CA LEU A 219 -10.78 -17.37 22.73
C LEU A 219 -10.96 -16.53 21.46
N THR A 220 -12.21 -16.37 21.00
CA THR A 220 -12.53 -15.57 19.82
C THR A 220 -12.29 -14.08 20.05
N ALA A 221 -12.69 -13.57 21.23
CA ALA A 221 -12.52 -12.16 21.58
C ALA A 221 -11.02 -11.79 21.70
N ASN A 222 -10.19 -12.75 22.10
CA ASN A 222 -8.75 -12.57 22.26
C ASN A 222 -7.92 -13.08 21.06
N ASN A 223 -8.54 -13.21 19.87
CA ASN A 223 -7.89 -13.50 18.59
C ASN A 223 -7.09 -14.81 18.53
N PHE A 224 -7.46 -15.83 19.30
CA PHE A 224 -6.84 -17.14 19.15
C PHE A 224 -7.11 -17.70 17.76
N GLU A 225 -6.14 -18.42 17.19
CA GLU A 225 -6.31 -19.09 15.90
C GLU A 225 -7.52 -20.06 15.95
N LYS A 226 -8.27 -20.15 14.85
CA LYS A 226 -9.51 -20.98 14.77
C LYS A 226 -9.32 -22.45 15.16
N LYS A 227 -8.10 -22.97 15.08
CA LYS A 227 -7.76 -24.34 15.53
C LYS A 227 -7.80 -24.51 17.04
N TYR A 228 -7.73 -23.40 17.80
CA TYR A 228 -7.79 -23.38 19.26
C TYR A 228 -9.19 -23.01 19.75
N ASP A 229 -10.16 -23.89 19.53
CA ASP A 229 -11.48 -23.78 20.13
C ASP A 229 -11.50 -24.33 21.57
N ALA A 230 -12.61 -24.12 22.27
CA ALA A 230 -12.75 -24.56 23.66
C ALA A 230 -12.59 -26.08 23.83
N LYS A 231 -12.96 -26.86 22.81
CA LYS A 231 -12.81 -28.31 22.83
C LYS A 231 -11.35 -28.70 22.72
N SER A 232 -10.63 -28.14 21.76
CA SER A 232 -9.21 -28.41 21.56
C SER A 232 -8.37 -27.98 22.77
N ILE A 233 -8.64 -26.79 23.35
CA ILE A 233 -7.96 -26.31 24.55
C ILE A 233 -8.20 -27.24 25.74
N LYS A 234 -9.44 -27.68 25.99
CA LYS A 234 -9.74 -28.61 27.08
C LYS A 234 -9.08 -29.97 26.86
N ASP A 235 -9.00 -30.45 25.63
CA ASP A 235 -8.30 -31.72 25.30
C ASP A 235 -6.80 -31.60 25.61
N LEU A 236 -6.14 -30.53 25.15
CA LEU A 236 -4.72 -30.26 25.42
C LEU A 236 -4.42 -30.16 26.93
N VAL A 237 -5.27 -29.43 27.68
CA VAL A 237 -5.13 -29.33 29.14
C VAL A 237 -5.39 -30.67 29.83
N SER A 238 -6.37 -31.46 29.37
CA SER A 238 -6.66 -32.77 29.94
C SER A 238 -5.49 -33.74 29.78
N LYS A 239 -4.79 -33.68 28.64
CA LYS A 239 -3.59 -34.48 28.33
C LYS A 239 -2.33 -33.95 28.93
N GLU A 240 -2.39 -32.82 29.63
CA GLU A 240 -1.21 -32.13 30.23
C GLU A 240 -0.19 -31.65 29.18
N GLU A 241 -0.63 -31.46 27.93
CA GLU A 241 0.18 -30.91 26.86
C GLU A 241 0.37 -29.38 27.00
N ILE A 242 -0.61 -28.71 27.63
CA ILE A 242 -0.52 -27.29 28.04
C ILE A 242 -1.07 -27.12 29.47
N ASN A 243 -0.57 -26.07 30.16
CA ASN A 243 -1.14 -25.64 31.43
C ASN A 243 -2.20 -24.55 31.22
N PRO A 244 -3.19 -24.41 32.09
CA PRO A 244 -4.15 -23.31 32.03
C PRO A 244 -3.49 -21.92 31.99
N SER A 245 -2.38 -21.73 32.69
CA SER A 245 -1.60 -20.48 32.72
C SER A 245 -0.94 -20.14 31.37
N ASP A 246 -0.79 -21.11 30.47
CA ASP A 246 -0.18 -20.86 29.15
C ASP A 246 -1.07 -19.98 28.30
N LEU A 247 -2.41 -20.04 28.50
CA LEU A 247 -3.36 -19.10 27.87
C LEU A 247 -3.09 -17.65 28.32
N TYR A 248 -2.77 -17.44 29.58
CA TYR A 248 -2.38 -16.11 30.10
C TYR A 248 -1.05 -15.66 29.51
N THR A 249 -0.06 -16.54 29.45
CA THR A 249 1.26 -16.27 28.90
C THR A 249 1.17 -15.92 27.41
N TYR A 250 0.40 -16.68 26.63
CA TYR A 250 0.14 -16.42 25.23
C TYR A 250 -0.44 -15.01 24.98
N LEU A 251 -1.39 -14.58 25.82
CA LEU A 251 -2.01 -13.26 25.72
C LEU A 251 -1.12 -12.11 26.21
N ASN A 252 -0.08 -12.41 26.99
CA ASN A 252 0.87 -11.41 27.51
C ASN A 252 2.22 -11.41 26.77
N GLU A 253 2.41 -12.27 25.80
CA GLU A 253 3.59 -12.16 24.95
C GLU A 253 3.54 -10.82 24.22
N ALA A 254 4.53 -9.96 24.50
CA ALA A 254 4.63 -8.59 23.98
C ALA A 254 4.58 -8.50 22.45
N ASN A 255 4.78 -9.63 21.76
CA ASN A 255 4.69 -9.73 20.30
C ASN A 255 3.25 -9.87 19.78
N ALA A 256 2.29 -10.33 20.58
CA ALA A 256 0.91 -10.47 20.13
C ALA A 256 0.27 -9.09 19.84
N GLU A 257 0.58 -8.07 20.64
CA GLU A 257 0.12 -6.70 20.40
C GLU A 257 0.84 -6.02 19.21
N LEU A 258 2.06 -6.45 18.88
CA LEU A 258 2.81 -5.95 17.72
C LEU A 258 2.21 -6.41 16.38
N PHE A 259 1.44 -7.49 16.39
CA PHE A 259 0.76 -8.03 15.21
C PHE A 259 -0.73 -7.67 15.15
N ASP A 260 -1.28 -7.01 16.16
CA ASP A 260 -2.63 -6.47 16.09
C ASP A 260 -2.61 -5.18 15.27
N THR A 261 -2.92 -5.32 13.98
CA THR A 261 -2.96 -4.19 13.07
C THR A 261 -4.24 -3.40 13.34
N PRO A 262 -4.16 -2.22 13.99
CA PRO A 262 -5.35 -1.46 14.37
C PRO A 262 -6.03 -0.79 13.18
N VAL A 263 -5.45 -0.89 11.99
CA VAL A 263 -5.91 -0.27 10.75
C VAL A 263 -6.58 -1.29 9.83
N ILE A 264 -7.40 -0.80 8.91
CA ILE A 264 -8.11 -1.63 7.92
C ILE A 264 -7.10 -2.36 7.02
N GLY A 265 -6.04 -1.67 6.59
CA GLY A 265 -5.00 -2.23 5.73
C GLY A 265 -5.43 -2.30 4.27
N ALA A 266 -5.06 -3.37 3.58
CA ALA A 266 -5.30 -3.49 2.15
C ALA A 266 -6.79 -3.63 1.80
N GLU A 267 -7.27 -2.79 0.87
CA GLU A 267 -8.59 -2.88 0.25
C GLU A 267 -8.47 -2.86 -1.26
N VAL A 268 -9.29 -3.65 -1.95
CA VAL A 268 -9.32 -3.70 -3.41
C VAL A 268 -10.57 -3.02 -3.94
N TYR A 269 -10.36 -2.09 -4.84
CA TYR A 269 -11.42 -1.37 -5.54
C TYR A 269 -11.37 -1.65 -7.04
N LYS A 270 -12.54 -1.69 -7.67
CA LYS A 270 -12.70 -1.84 -9.11
C LYS A 270 -13.50 -0.67 -9.66
N SER A 271 -13.04 -0.11 -10.76
CA SER A 271 -13.87 0.72 -11.66
C SER A 271 -14.16 -0.07 -12.93
N SER A 272 -15.36 0.12 -13.49
CA SER A 272 -15.78 -0.44 -14.79
C SER A 272 -16.17 0.65 -15.80
N ASP A 273 -15.93 1.92 -15.47
CA ASP A 273 -16.33 3.10 -16.24
C ASP A 273 -15.21 4.14 -16.40
N GLY A 274 -13.97 3.66 -16.38
CA GLY A 274 -12.79 4.51 -16.58
C GLY A 274 -12.45 5.42 -15.42
N GLY A 275 -12.86 5.06 -14.20
CA GLY A 275 -12.58 5.78 -12.96
C GLY A 275 -13.66 6.76 -12.53
N ASN A 276 -14.83 6.79 -13.22
CA ASN A 276 -15.95 7.66 -12.81
C ASN A 276 -16.64 7.16 -11.55
N SER A 277 -16.70 5.84 -11.35
CA SER A 277 -17.19 5.23 -10.13
C SER A 277 -16.29 4.05 -9.70
N TRP A 278 -16.29 3.77 -8.39
CA TRP A 278 -15.48 2.72 -7.79
C TRP A 278 -16.31 1.87 -6.85
N GLN A 279 -16.05 0.57 -6.86
CA GLN A 279 -16.69 -0.38 -5.98
C GLN A 279 -15.64 -1.20 -5.26
N LYS A 280 -15.74 -1.29 -3.94
CA LYS A 280 -14.94 -2.21 -3.13
C LYS A 280 -15.29 -3.64 -3.50
N THR A 281 -14.29 -4.47 -3.80
CA THR A 281 -14.49 -5.85 -4.25
C THR A 281 -14.40 -6.87 -3.11
N ASN A 282 -13.71 -6.55 -2.03
CA ASN A 282 -13.58 -7.42 -0.86
C ASN A 282 -14.52 -6.96 0.26
N GLN A 283 -15.23 -7.90 0.89
CA GLN A 283 -16.10 -7.63 2.03
C GLN A 283 -15.34 -7.68 3.36
N ASP A 284 -14.42 -8.64 3.48
CA ASP A 284 -13.60 -8.85 4.66
C ASP A 284 -12.25 -8.14 4.56
N PHE A 285 -11.57 -8.01 5.71
CA PHE A 285 -10.18 -7.54 5.73
C PHE A 285 -9.27 -8.54 5.04
N ILE A 286 -8.35 -8.04 4.21
CA ILE A 286 -7.38 -8.88 3.52
C ILE A 286 -6.23 -9.16 4.51
N ASN A 287 -6.30 -10.34 5.16
CA ASN A 287 -5.21 -10.98 5.91
C ASN A 287 -4.47 -10.12 6.95
N ASP A 288 -5.16 -9.25 7.67
CA ASP A 288 -4.50 -8.41 8.68
C ASP A 288 -3.18 -7.75 8.20
N THR A 289 -3.07 -7.52 6.91
CA THR A 289 -1.86 -7.06 6.27
C THR A 289 -1.75 -5.54 6.37
N TYR A 290 -0.70 -5.11 7.05
CA TYR A 290 -0.21 -3.75 7.02
C TYR A 290 0.71 -3.59 5.81
N TYR A 291 0.39 -2.69 4.89
CA TYR A 291 1.17 -2.52 3.67
C TYR A 291 1.53 -1.08 3.38
N SER A 292 2.61 -0.62 3.95
CA SER A 292 3.32 0.54 3.39
C SER A 292 4.41 0.12 2.39
N TYR A 293 4.83 -1.14 2.35
CA TYR A 293 6.08 -1.55 1.68
C TYR A 293 5.94 -2.45 0.47
N GLY A 294 4.78 -2.91 0.09
CA GLY A 294 4.76 -4.04 -0.79
C GLY A 294 3.74 -4.07 -1.93
N TYR A 295 3.91 -3.29 -2.95
CA TYR A 295 3.23 -3.55 -4.23
C TYR A 295 4.22 -3.48 -5.37
#